data_0ddc70901612687cff2a3ee3847a18a7
#
_entry.id   0ddc70901612687cff2a3ee3847a18a7
#
_cell.length_a   1.000
_cell.length_b   1.000
_cell.length_c   1.000
_cell.angle_alpha   90.00
_cell.angle_beta   90.00
_cell.angle_gamma   90.00
#
_symmetry.space_group_name_H-M   'P 1'
#
loop_
_entity.id
_entity.type
_entity.pdbx_description
1 polymer ?
#
loop_
_entity_poly.entity_id
_entity_poly.type
_entity_poly.pdbx_seq_one_letter_code
_entity_poly.pdbx_strand_id
1 'polypeptide(L)'
;LHLAPDADLSVVYALDAAGLGDDLVQADIDAFTNRAAANSANVAGVVLVGARGRTVTASVPVLTSPVSAEGLEQLGGAAANATTPLGFKVDLLSRAAADKKRIVLPEGTEPRILKATAELLQQEVADIILIGDPDEVTAAAAAAGVSVEGARIVPTTDPTLVPKYVAELVRIRANKGMTEEQAQKLVATPTYFATLMVQTGDADGMVSGATHTTAETIRPAFQIIKAAPGTSLVSSAFLMLLPDHVLVLADCAVVISPTADELAQIAVSSAETAR
;
A
#
# COMPACT_ATOMS: atom_id res chain seq x y z
N LEU A 1 2.06 12.58 22.15
CA LEU A 1 2.74 11.29 22.16
C LEU A 1 1.95 10.20 21.42
N HIS A 2 0.62 10.11 21.57
CA HIS A 2 -0.21 9.07 20.94
C HIS A 2 -0.19 9.07 19.40
N LEU A 3 -0.04 10.24 18.77
CA LEU A 3 0.03 10.36 17.31
C LEU A 3 1.43 10.12 16.73
N ALA A 4 2.48 10.23 17.54
CA ALA A 4 3.83 10.14 17.04
C ALA A 4 4.19 8.75 16.49
N PRO A 5 3.87 7.63 17.15
CA PRO A 5 4.09 6.30 16.59
C PRO A 5 3.28 6.08 15.30
N ASP A 6 1.99 6.44 15.32
CA ASP A 6 1.09 6.22 14.20
C ASP A 6 1.54 6.95 12.91
N ALA A 7 2.16 8.12 13.08
CA ALA A 7 2.66 8.93 11.98
C ALA A 7 4.16 8.72 11.68
N ASP A 8 4.81 7.77 12.36
CA ASP A 8 6.27 7.53 12.28
C ASP A 8 7.08 8.79 12.57
N LEU A 9 6.65 9.57 13.56
CA LEU A 9 7.26 10.84 13.95
C LEU A 9 8.16 10.66 15.15
N SER A 10 9.31 11.32 15.11
CA SER A 10 10.17 11.49 16.27
C SER A 10 9.74 12.73 17.07
N VAL A 11 9.72 12.60 18.39
CA VAL A 11 9.28 13.66 19.30
C VAL A 11 10.48 14.34 19.93
N VAL A 12 10.46 15.67 19.95
CA VAL A 12 11.38 16.49 20.73
C VAL A 12 10.64 17.02 21.95
N TYR A 13 11.17 16.76 23.14
CA TYR A 13 10.61 17.28 24.38
C TYR A 13 11.26 18.61 24.75
N ALA A 14 10.49 19.67 24.76
CA ALA A 14 10.96 20.98 25.24
C ALA A 14 10.49 21.18 26.69
N LEU A 15 11.46 21.36 27.62
CA LEU A 15 11.20 21.57 29.02
C LEU A 15 11.69 22.97 29.44
N ASP A 16 10.80 23.80 30.00
CA ASP A 16 11.19 25.03 30.67
C ASP A 16 11.80 24.68 32.03
N ALA A 17 13.11 24.79 32.11
CA ALA A 17 13.90 24.51 33.31
C ALA A 17 14.20 25.74 34.13
N ALA A 18 13.67 26.94 33.77
CA ALA A 18 13.88 28.15 34.50
C ALA A 18 13.31 28.06 35.94
N GLY A 19 14.17 28.24 36.93
CA GLY A 19 13.76 28.19 38.33
C GLY A 19 13.52 26.79 38.94
N LEU A 20 13.65 25.70 38.16
CA LEU A 20 13.55 24.33 38.66
C LEU A 20 14.89 23.85 39.25
N GLY A 21 14.86 22.97 40.24
CA GLY A 21 16.04 22.24 40.71
C GLY A 21 16.42 21.10 39.75
N ASP A 22 17.68 20.66 39.78
CA ASP A 22 18.18 19.61 38.88
C ASP A 22 17.44 18.30 39.06
N ASP A 23 17.05 17.93 40.28
CA ASP A 23 16.26 16.71 40.58
C ASP A 23 14.88 16.77 39.95
N LEU A 24 14.22 17.94 39.91
CA LEU A 24 12.92 18.10 39.28
C LEU A 24 13.01 18.05 37.76
N VAL A 25 14.05 18.65 37.20
CA VAL A 25 14.31 18.58 35.75
C VAL A 25 14.59 17.14 35.33
N GLN A 26 15.41 16.42 36.09
CA GLN A 26 15.67 14.99 35.82
C GLN A 26 14.40 14.12 35.92
N ALA A 27 13.63 14.34 37.01
CA ALA A 27 12.37 13.58 37.19
C ALA A 27 11.35 13.79 36.07
N ASP A 28 11.28 15.01 35.51
CA ASP A 28 10.36 15.34 34.42
C ASP A 28 10.81 14.73 33.08
N ILE A 29 12.13 14.73 32.80
CA ILE A 29 12.70 14.03 31.65
C ILE A 29 12.43 12.53 31.73
N ASP A 30 12.66 11.92 32.89
CA ASP A 30 12.41 10.48 33.11
C ASP A 30 10.92 10.13 32.95
N ALA A 31 10.04 10.96 33.49
CA ALA A 31 8.60 10.79 33.34
C ALA A 31 8.14 10.92 31.88
N PHE A 32 8.74 11.85 31.12
CA PHE A 32 8.44 12.00 29.70
C PHE A 32 8.95 10.80 28.89
N THR A 33 10.21 10.40 29.07
CA THR A 33 10.80 9.28 28.34
C THR A 33 10.10 7.96 28.63
N ASN A 34 9.70 7.72 29.89
CA ASN A 34 8.89 6.56 30.25
C ASN A 34 7.50 6.57 29.58
N ARG A 35 6.84 7.74 29.53
CA ARG A 35 5.57 7.87 28.80
C ARG A 35 5.72 7.68 27.29
N ALA A 36 6.81 8.18 26.71
CA ALA A 36 7.11 7.98 25.31
C ALA A 36 7.31 6.50 25.00
N ALA A 37 8.13 5.79 25.82
CA ALA A 37 8.33 4.36 25.68
C ALA A 37 7.03 3.54 25.82
N ALA A 38 6.18 3.89 26.80
CA ALA A 38 4.89 3.24 27.01
C ALA A 38 3.91 3.45 25.85
N ASN A 39 4.12 4.45 25.00
CA ASN A 39 3.34 4.75 23.79
C ASN A 39 4.11 4.43 22.50
N SER A 40 5.22 3.69 22.57
CA SER A 40 6.06 3.34 21.42
C SER A 40 6.54 4.56 20.61
N ALA A 41 6.59 5.75 21.21
CA ALA A 41 7.00 6.97 20.55
C ALA A 41 8.54 7.08 20.56
N ASN A 42 9.13 7.36 19.40
CA ASN A 42 10.56 7.65 19.30
C ASN A 42 10.86 9.06 19.81
N VAL A 43 11.83 9.19 20.73
CA VAL A 43 12.28 10.49 21.27
C VAL A 43 13.59 10.87 20.58
N ALA A 44 13.56 11.91 19.76
CA ALA A 44 14.75 12.46 19.09
C ALA A 44 15.69 13.17 20.05
N GLY A 45 15.14 13.77 21.11
CA GLY A 45 15.92 14.46 22.12
C GLY A 45 15.10 15.34 23.05
N VAL A 46 15.78 15.97 24.00
CA VAL A 46 15.23 16.92 24.97
C VAL A 46 15.90 18.30 24.78
N VAL A 47 15.09 19.35 24.77
CA VAL A 47 15.58 20.75 24.74
C VAL A 47 15.21 21.39 26.06
N LEU A 48 16.23 21.83 26.81
CA LEU A 48 16.05 22.59 28.05
C LEU A 48 16.04 24.10 27.75
N VAL A 49 14.95 24.74 28.11
CA VAL A 49 14.81 26.20 28.00
C VAL A 49 15.15 26.83 29.35
N GLY A 50 15.94 27.87 29.34
CA GLY A 50 16.33 28.58 30.57
C GLY A 50 17.35 27.85 31.47
N ALA A 51 17.91 26.74 31.01
CA ALA A 51 18.84 25.90 31.79
C ALA A 51 20.31 26.22 31.47
N ARG A 52 20.83 27.29 31.98
CA ARG A 52 22.26 27.62 31.80
C ARG A 52 23.16 26.75 32.68
N GLY A 53 24.07 25.98 32.05
CA GLY A 53 25.15 25.25 32.76
C GLY A 53 24.69 24.01 33.55
N ARG A 54 23.53 23.48 33.26
CA ARG A 54 22.99 22.25 33.91
C ARG A 54 23.48 20.96 33.24
N THR A 55 23.68 19.95 34.05
CA THR A 55 23.99 18.60 33.58
C THR A 55 22.87 17.70 34.00
N VAL A 56 22.19 17.09 33.01
CA VAL A 56 21.15 16.08 33.20
C VAL A 56 21.54 14.84 32.42
N THR A 57 21.03 13.67 32.82
CA THR A 57 21.33 12.40 32.18
C THR A 57 20.09 11.90 31.46
N ALA A 58 20.21 11.62 30.16
CA ALA A 58 19.15 10.98 29.38
C ALA A 58 19.75 10.00 28.37
N SER A 59 18.93 9.05 27.93
CA SER A 59 19.29 8.09 26.87
C SER A 59 19.28 8.72 25.46
N VAL A 60 18.85 9.96 25.35
CA VAL A 60 18.73 10.73 24.10
C VAL A 60 19.50 12.05 24.23
N PRO A 61 19.85 12.72 23.13
CA PRO A 61 20.52 14.03 23.17
C PRO A 61 19.77 15.05 24.04
N VAL A 62 20.48 15.73 24.91
CA VAL A 62 19.95 16.84 25.71
C VAL A 62 20.62 18.10 25.25
N LEU A 63 19.85 19.07 24.76
CA LEU A 63 20.29 20.33 24.23
C LEU A 63 19.78 21.48 25.12
N THR A 64 20.47 22.62 25.11
CA THR A 64 19.99 23.80 25.79
C THR A 64 19.65 24.91 24.79
N SER A 65 18.58 25.65 25.09
CA SER A 65 18.16 26.78 24.24
C SER A 65 19.08 28.02 24.47
N PRO A 66 19.48 28.74 23.40
CA PRO A 66 19.14 28.49 21.99
C PRO A 66 19.88 27.29 21.43
N VAL A 67 19.15 26.45 20.65
CA VAL A 67 19.69 25.24 20.00
C VAL A 67 20.58 25.68 18.84
N SER A 68 21.79 25.13 18.75
CA SER A 68 22.71 25.38 17.63
C SER A 68 22.29 24.62 16.38
N ALA A 69 22.82 24.96 15.20
CA ALA A 69 22.61 24.23 13.96
C ALA A 69 23.04 22.76 14.08
N GLU A 70 24.18 22.49 14.73
CA GLU A 70 24.66 21.13 15.01
C GLU A 70 23.71 20.37 15.95
N GLY A 71 23.11 21.04 16.95
CA GLY A 71 22.09 20.44 17.80
C GLY A 71 20.81 20.10 17.04
N LEU A 72 20.40 20.91 16.07
CA LEU A 72 19.27 20.59 15.20
C LEU A 72 19.55 19.37 14.31
N GLU A 73 20.78 19.24 13.80
CA GLU A 73 21.21 18.07 13.03
C GLU A 73 21.18 16.78 13.89
N GLN A 74 21.62 16.87 15.16
CA GLN A 74 21.53 15.74 16.10
C GLN A 74 20.09 15.29 16.35
N LEU A 75 19.15 16.23 16.48
CA LEU A 75 17.72 15.91 16.64
C LEU A 75 17.12 15.34 15.34
N GLY A 76 17.51 15.88 14.18
CA GLY A 76 17.04 15.44 12.87
C GLY A 76 17.57 14.08 12.45
N GLY A 77 18.69 13.61 13.02
CA GLY A 77 19.28 12.31 12.74
C GLY A 77 18.64 11.13 13.48
N ALA A 78 17.70 11.40 14.40
CA ALA A 78 16.96 10.35 15.11
C ALA A 78 15.90 9.75 14.18
N ALA A 79 16.25 8.64 13.54
CA ALA A 79 15.31 7.87 12.71
C ALA A 79 14.26 7.19 13.59
N ALA A 80 13.02 7.16 13.13
CA ALA A 80 12.01 6.29 13.73
C ALA A 80 12.41 4.83 13.54
N ASN A 81 12.22 4.02 14.58
CA ASN A 81 12.74 2.65 14.63
C ASN A 81 11.68 1.58 14.34
N ALA A 82 10.43 1.98 14.07
CA ALA A 82 9.34 1.04 13.84
C ALA A 82 8.48 1.49 12.64
N THR A 83 8.15 0.55 11.78
CA THR A 83 7.15 0.77 10.73
C THR A 83 5.77 0.66 11.36
N THR A 84 5.14 1.79 11.61
CA THR A 84 3.77 1.86 12.11
C THR A 84 2.75 1.71 10.98
N PRO A 85 1.51 1.29 11.25
CA PRO A 85 0.46 1.18 10.24
C PRO A 85 0.21 2.50 9.50
N LEU A 86 0.19 3.63 10.20
CA LEU A 86 -0.02 4.94 9.58
C LEU A 86 1.20 5.37 8.78
N GLY A 87 2.41 5.20 9.31
CA GLY A 87 3.67 5.49 8.59
C GLY A 87 3.79 4.66 7.33
N PHE A 88 3.47 3.36 7.40
CA PHE A 88 3.43 2.48 6.24
C PHE A 88 2.41 2.97 5.18
N LYS A 89 1.19 3.34 5.61
CA LYS A 89 0.17 3.88 4.69
C LYS A 89 0.62 5.17 4.01
N VAL A 90 1.23 6.09 4.75
CA VAL A 90 1.75 7.37 4.21
C VAL A 90 2.88 7.11 3.20
N ASP A 91 3.83 6.22 3.52
CA ASP A 91 4.90 5.85 2.59
C ASP A 91 4.34 5.20 1.32
N LEU A 92 3.41 4.25 1.46
CA LEU A 92 2.76 3.59 0.33
C LEU A 92 2.06 4.60 -0.60
N LEU A 93 1.28 5.53 -0.05
CA LEU A 93 0.60 6.57 -0.83
C LEU A 93 1.60 7.52 -1.50
N SER A 94 2.67 7.89 -0.80
CA SER A 94 3.73 8.77 -1.35
C SER A 94 4.46 8.10 -2.52
N ARG A 95 4.79 6.81 -2.40
CA ARG A 95 5.41 6.01 -3.48
C ARG A 95 4.47 5.85 -4.66
N ALA A 96 3.19 5.57 -4.41
CA ALA A 96 2.19 5.45 -5.45
C ALA A 96 1.99 6.77 -6.22
N ALA A 97 1.94 7.91 -5.53
CA ALA A 97 1.82 9.23 -6.14
C ALA A 97 3.05 9.62 -6.97
N ALA A 98 4.26 9.19 -6.54
CA ALA A 98 5.52 9.47 -7.25
C ALA A 98 5.65 8.67 -8.56
N ASP A 99 5.02 7.50 -8.66
CA ASP A 99 5.07 6.63 -9.85
C ASP A 99 3.68 6.03 -10.12
N LYS A 100 2.74 6.90 -10.54
CA LYS A 100 1.35 6.53 -10.80
C LYS A 100 1.24 5.37 -11.78
N LYS A 101 0.51 4.35 -11.39
CA LYS A 101 0.21 3.18 -12.21
C LYS A 101 -1.24 3.21 -12.69
N ARG A 102 -1.47 2.67 -13.88
CA ARG A 102 -2.81 2.46 -14.45
C ARG A 102 -3.40 1.17 -13.87
N ILE A 103 -4.37 1.31 -12.99
CA ILE A 103 -5.01 0.19 -12.32
C ILE A 103 -6.39 -0.07 -12.92
N VAL A 104 -6.61 -1.27 -13.43
CA VAL A 104 -7.92 -1.67 -13.96
C VAL A 104 -8.75 -2.39 -12.91
N LEU A 105 -10.01 -1.96 -12.80
CA LEU A 105 -11.02 -2.47 -11.88
C LEU A 105 -12.16 -3.08 -12.70
N PRO A 106 -12.29 -4.43 -12.75
CA PRO A 106 -13.27 -5.10 -13.62
C PRO A 106 -14.73 -4.90 -13.20
N GLU A 107 -14.98 -4.48 -11.96
CA GLU A 107 -16.30 -4.39 -11.34
C GLU A 107 -16.79 -2.94 -11.31
N GLY A 108 -16.82 -2.28 -12.47
CA GLY A 108 -17.00 -0.84 -12.61
C GLY A 108 -18.36 -0.26 -12.17
N THR A 109 -19.36 -1.09 -11.94
CA THR A 109 -20.68 -0.66 -11.43
C THR A 109 -20.89 -0.96 -9.93
N GLU A 110 -19.91 -1.60 -9.27
CA GLU A 110 -20.02 -1.98 -7.86
C GLU A 110 -19.80 -0.77 -6.94
N PRO A 111 -20.71 -0.44 -6.01
CA PRO A 111 -20.66 0.79 -5.22
C PRO A 111 -19.38 0.97 -4.39
N ARG A 112 -18.78 -0.12 -3.87
CA ARG A 112 -17.52 -0.07 -3.11
C ARG A 112 -16.34 0.29 -4.01
N ILE A 113 -16.33 -0.24 -5.23
CA ILE A 113 -15.32 0.05 -6.26
C ILE A 113 -15.43 1.52 -6.70
N LEU A 114 -16.64 2.01 -6.92
CA LEU A 114 -16.87 3.42 -7.29
C LEU A 114 -16.44 4.39 -6.19
N LYS A 115 -16.71 4.08 -4.92
CA LYS A 115 -16.24 4.88 -3.78
C LYS A 115 -14.72 4.87 -3.66
N ALA A 116 -14.10 3.70 -3.79
CA ALA A 116 -12.64 3.58 -3.79
C ALA A 116 -12.01 4.34 -4.97
N THR A 117 -12.62 4.27 -6.16
CA THR A 117 -12.18 5.03 -7.34
C THR A 117 -12.18 6.53 -7.05
N ALA A 118 -13.28 7.07 -6.52
CA ALA A 118 -13.39 8.50 -6.19
C ALA A 118 -12.32 8.94 -5.18
N GLU A 119 -12.05 8.12 -4.15
CA GLU A 119 -11.01 8.40 -3.16
C GLU A 119 -9.61 8.38 -3.78
N LEU A 120 -9.28 7.36 -4.59
CA LEU A 120 -7.97 7.23 -5.23
C LEU A 120 -7.69 8.35 -6.23
N LEU A 121 -8.71 8.78 -6.99
CA LEU A 121 -8.61 9.92 -7.91
C LEU A 121 -8.38 11.23 -7.14
N GLN A 122 -9.08 11.43 -6.02
CA GLN A 122 -8.89 12.61 -5.17
C GLN A 122 -7.48 12.65 -4.54
N GLN A 123 -6.93 11.49 -4.19
CA GLN A 123 -5.58 11.38 -3.63
C GLN A 123 -4.48 11.42 -4.70
N GLU A 124 -4.84 11.35 -5.98
CA GLU A 124 -3.91 11.35 -7.12
C GLU A 124 -2.82 10.27 -7.06
N VAL A 125 -3.13 9.09 -6.52
CA VAL A 125 -2.16 8.00 -6.31
C VAL A 125 -2.15 6.94 -7.41
N ALA A 126 -3.18 6.90 -8.27
CA ALA A 126 -3.26 5.97 -9.39
C ALA A 126 -4.13 6.54 -10.52
N ASP A 127 -3.88 6.07 -11.74
CA ASP A 127 -4.78 6.28 -12.88
C ASP A 127 -5.75 5.09 -12.95
N ILE A 128 -7.05 5.35 -12.80
CA ILE A 128 -8.06 4.30 -12.68
C ILE A 128 -8.75 4.02 -14.01
N ILE A 129 -8.87 2.73 -14.33
CA ILE A 129 -9.64 2.22 -15.48
C ILE A 129 -10.78 1.36 -14.93
N LEU A 130 -12.03 1.75 -15.20
CA LEU A 130 -13.23 1.00 -14.84
C LEU A 130 -13.72 0.20 -16.06
N ILE A 131 -13.97 -1.10 -15.89
CA ILE A 131 -14.58 -1.91 -16.94
C ILE A 131 -16.10 -1.90 -16.76
N GLY A 132 -16.80 -1.48 -17.78
CA GLY A 132 -18.27 -1.42 -17.80
C GLY A 132 -18.79 -0.51 -18.90
N ASP A 133 -20.09 -0.52 -19.11
CA ASP A 133 -20.77 0.43 -19.99
C ASP A 133 -20.68 1.84 -19.37
N PRO A 134 -20.27 2.88 -20.13
CA PRO A 134 -20.10 4.23 -19.60
C PRO A 134 -21.36 4.83 -18.96
N ASP A 135 -22.52 4.57 -19.53
CA ASP A 135 -23.79 5.11 -19.02
C ASP A 135 -24.17 4.39 -17.71
N GLU A 136 -23.98 3.05 -17.66
CA GLU A 136 -24.25 2.25 -16.46
C GLU A 136 -23.30 2.62 -15.32
N VAL A 137 -22.00 2.76 -15.58
CA VAL A 137 -21.00 3.15 -14.58
C VAL A 137 -21.29 4.55 -14.03
N THR A 138 -21.62 5.50 -14.92
CA THR A 138 -21.96 6.88 -14.52
C THR A 138 -23.23 6.91 -13.66
N ALA A 139 -24.26 6.18 -14.06
CA ALA A 139 -25.51 6.09 -13.30
C ALA A 139 -25.28 5.41 -11.92
N ALA A 140 -24.45 4.35 -11.87
CA ALA A 140 -24.10 3.68 -10.61
C ALA A 140 -23.27 4.58 -9.69
N ALA A 141 -22.34 5.38 -10.22
CA ALA A 141 -21.56 6.36 -9.45
C ALA A 141 -22.47 7.42 -8.83
N ALA A 142 -23.39 7.98 -9.62
CA ALA A 142 -24.39 8.94 -9.14
C ALA A 142 -25.27 8.33 -8.03
N ALA A 143 -25.72 7.10 -8.20
CA ALA A 143 -26.50 6.38 -7.18
C ALA A 143 -25.69 6.10 -5.90
N ALA A 144 -24.38 5.88 -6.02
CA ALA A 144 -23.46 5.73 -4.88
C ALA A 144 -23.06 7.05 -4.22
N GLY A 145 -23.47 8.20 -4.79
CA GLY A 145 -23.18 9.54 -4.29
C GLY A 145 -21.74 9.98 -4.48
N VAL A 146 -21.03 9.46 -5.51
CA VAL A 146 -19.63 9.78 -5.79
C VAL A 146 -19.45 10.21 -7.26
N SER A 147 -18.35 10.94 -7.52
CA SER A 147 -17.85 11.23 -8.86
C SER A 147 -16.69 10.34 -9.20
N VAL A 148 -16.70 9.77 -10.40
CA VAL A 148 -15.58 9.02 -10.99
C VAL A 148 -14.96 9.79 -12.16
N GLU A 149 -15.18 11.09 -12.23
CA GLU A 149 -14.56 11.97 -13.22
C GLU A 149 -13.03 11.88 -13.08
N GLY A 150 -12.37 11.66 -14.21
CA GLY A 150 -10.92 11.35 -14.25
C GLY A 150 -10.60 9.86 -14.40
N ALA A 151 -11.53 8.93 -14.09
CA ALA A 151 -11.36 7.54 -14.44
C ALA A 151 -11.64 7.30 -15.94
N ARG A 152 -10.86 6.41 -16.55
CA ARG A 152 -11.15 5.91 -17.89
C ARG A 152 -12.18 4.77 -17.79
N ILE A 153 -13.34 4.91 -18.42
CA ILE A 153 -14.35 3.85 -18.49
C ILE A 153 -14.22 3.13 -19.83
N VAL A 154 -14.13 1.80 -19.80
CA VAL A 154 -13.92 0.97 -21.00
C VAL A 154 -14.92 -0.19 -21.01
N PRO A 155 -15.80 -0.26 -22.02
CA PRO A 155 -16.71 -1.40 -22.17
C PRO A 155 -15.97 -2.62 -22.72
N THR A 156 -16.42 -3.82 -22.32
CA THR A 156 -15.91 -5.10 -22.87
C THR A 156 -16.24 -5.29 -24.35
N THR A 157 -16.97 -4.36 -24.94
CA THR A 157 -17.35 -4.30 -26.36
C THR A 157 -16.53 -3.29 -27.15
N ASP A 158 -15.48 -2.69 -26.57
CA ASP A 158 -14.64 -1.69 -27.26
C ASP A 158 -14.13 -2.23 -28.60
N PRO A 159 -14.45 -1.55 -29.75
CA PRO A 159 -14.18 -2.09 -31.07
C PRO A 159 -12.67 -2.13 -31.43
N THR A 160 -11.84 -1.41 -30.71
CA THR A 160 -10.37 -1.38 -30.89
C THR A 160 -9.69 -2.46 -30.05
N LEU A 161 -10.13 -2.62 -28.81
CA LEU A 161 -9.48 -3.51 -27.83
C LEU A 161 -9.92 -4.97 -27.99
N VAL A 162 -11.19 -5.22 -28.31
CA VAL A 162 -11.71 -6.61 -28.46
C VAL A 162 -10.93 -7.40 -29.49
N PRO A 163 -10.72 -6.94 -30.73
CA PRO A 163 -9.94 -7.72 -31.70
C PRO A 163 -8.49 -7.95 -31.27
N LYS A 164 -7.86 -6.94 -30.64
CA LYS A 164 -6.50 -7.04 -30.07
C LYS A 164 -6.43 -8.16 -29.03
N TYR A 165 -7.38 -8.18 -28.09
CA TYR A 165 -7.38 -9.11 -26.97
C TYR A 165 -7.77 -10.53 -27.37
N VAL A 166 -8.67 -10.67 -28.33
CA VAL A 166 -9.02 -11.97 -28.92
C VAL A 166 -7.80 -12.59 -29.59
N ALA A 167 -7.10 -11.83 -30.46
CA ALA A 167 -5.88 -12.28 -31.12
C ALA A 167 -4.79 -12.68 -30.11
N GLU A 168 -4.57 -11.87 -29.08
CA GLU A 168 -3.58 -12.15 -28.03
C GLU A 168 -3.94 -13.39 -27.22
N LEU A 169 -5.21 -13.59 -26.83
CA LEU A 169 -5.66 -14.75 -26.10
C LEU A 169 -5.50 -16.04 -26.91
N VAL A 170 -5.86 -16.02 -28.20
CA VAL A 170 -5.61 -17.13 -29.13
C VAL A 170 -4.13 -17.44 -29.22
N ARG A 171 -3.28 -16.43 -29.39
CA ARG A 171 -1.81 -16.57 -29.46
C ARG A 171 -1.23 -17.24 -28.19
N ILE A 172 -1.62 -16.76 -27.02
CA ILE A 172 -1.12 -17.30 -25.72
C ILE A 172 -1.58 -18.72 -25.48
N ARG A 173 -2.80 -19.04 -25.90
CA ARG A 173 -3.45 -20.33 -25.64
C ARG A 173 -3.47 -21.28 -26.84
N ALA A 174 -2.71 -20.98 -27.90
CA ALA A 174 -2.65 -21.79 -29.11
C ALA A 174 -2.35 -23.28 -28.83
N ASN A 175 -1.41 -23.55 -27.90
CA ASN A 175 -1.03 -24.91 -27.49
C ASN A 175 -2.10 -25.64 -26.68
N LYS A 176 -3.20 -24.98 -26.31
CA LYS A 176 -4.38 -25.54 -25.63
C LYS A 176 -5.61 -25.60 -26.54
N GLY A 177 -5.44 -25.34 -27.85
CA GLY A 177 -6.50 -25.39 -28.84
C GLY A 177 -7.56 -24.28 -28.71
N MET A 178 -7.17 -23.10 -28.22
CA MET A 178 -8.08 -21.95 -28.11
C MET A 178 -8.52 -21.50 -29.50
N THR A 179 -9.82 -21.49 -29.75
CA THR A 179 -10.41 -20.95 -30.98
C THR A 179 -10.75 -19.47 -30.81
N GLU A 180 -10.88 -18.76 -31.92
CA GLU A 180 -11.28 -17.36 -31.91
C GLU A 180 -12.66 -17.17 -31.28
N GLU A 181 -13.63 -18.03 -31.57
CA GLU A 181 -14.96 -17.97 -30.97
C GLU A 181 -14.92 -18.15 -29.44
N GLN A 182 -14.09 -19.06 -28.95
CA GLN A 182 -13.88 -19.24 -27.50
C GLN A 182 -13.23 -18.04 -26.87
N ALA A 183 -12.23 -17.47 -27.54
CA ALA A 183 -11.54 -16.27 -27.07
C ALA A 183 -12.48 -15.06 -27.01
N GLN A 184 -13.34 -14.87 -28.02
CA GLN A 184 -14.36 -13.81 -28.02
C GLN A 184 -15.29 -13.89 -26.82
N LYS A 185 -15.77 -15.10 -26.49
CA LYS A 185 -16.64 -15.33 -25.32
C LYS A 185 -15.94 -14.99 -24.00
N LEU A 186 -14.65 -15.31 -23.88
CA LEU A 186 -13.87 -15.02 -22.69
C LEU A 186 -13.55 -13.52 -22.58
N VAL A 187 -13.13 -12.89 -23.66
CA VAL A 187 -12.83 -11.43 -23.71
C VAL A 187 -14.06 -10.59 -23.37
N ALA A 188 -15.27 -11.07 -23.62
CA ALA A 188 -16.50 -10.40 -23.18
C ALA A 188 -16.70 -10.39 -21.66
N THR A 189 -15.93 -11.18 -20.90
CA THR A 189 -16.01 -11.16 -19.43
C THR A 189 -15.05 -10.13 -18.83
N PRO A 190 -15.49 -9.30 -17.85
CA PRO A 190 -14.69 -8.20 -17.32
C PRO A 190 -13.32 -8.63 -16.79
N THR A 191 -13.22 -9.78 -16.10
CA THR A 191 -11.94 -10.25 -15.52
C THR A 191 -10.93 -10.69 -16.57
N TYR A 192 -11.37 -11.38 -17.65
CA TYR A 192 -10.48 -11.72 -18.78
C TYR A 192 -10.07 -10.48 -19.56
N PHE A 193 -11.00 -9.57 -19.81
CA PHE A 193 -10.72 -8.30 -20.49
C PHE A 193 -9.67 -7.49 -19.73
N ALA A 194 -9.86 -7.29 -18.43
CA ALA A 194 -8.92 -6.56 -17.59
C ALA A 194 -7.55 -7.26 -17.46
N THR A 195 -7.52 -8.60 -17.37
CA THR A 195 -6.25 -9.36 -17.37
C THR A 195 -5.48 -9.17 -18.68
N LEU A 196 -6.20 -9.12 -19.83
CA LEU A 196 -5.58 -8.87 -21.13
C LEU A 196 -5.10 -7.43 -21.27
N MET A 197 -5.76 -6.44 -20.65
CA MET A 197 -5.22 -5.08 -20.54
C MET A 197 -3.85 -5.07 -19.86
N VAL A 198 -3.71 -5.79 -18.75
CA VAL A 198 -2.41 -5.91 -18.06
C VAL A 198 -1.39 -6.64 -18.93
N GLN A 199 -1.77 -7.76 -19.54
CA GLN A 199 -0.89 -8.56 -20.40
C GLN A 199 -0.35 -7.79 -21.60
N THR A 200 -1.15 -6.91 -22.17
CA THR A 200 -0.79 -6.12 -23.37
C THR A 200 -0.21 -4.74 -23.04
N GLY A 201 -0.07 -4.39 -21.78
CA GLY A 201 0.47 -3.12 -21.32
C GLY A 201 -0.50 -1.94 -21.45
N ASP A 202 -1.80 -2.19 -21.59
CA ASP A 202 -2.83 -1.13 -21.57
C ASP A 202 -3.19 -0.72 -20.13
N ALA A 203 -2.88 -1.58 -19.16
CA ALA A 203 -2.89 -1.32 -17.71
C ALA A 203 -1.63 -1.90 -17.07
N ASP A 204 -1.26 -1.41 -15.89
CA ASP A 204 -0.07 -1.84 -15.15
C ASP A 204 -0.41 -2.87 -14.07
N GLY A 205 -1.67 -2.89 -13.61
CA GLY A 205 -2.17 -3.84 -12.62
C GLY A 205 -3.69 -3.95 -12.64
N MET A 206 -4.21 -5.00 -12.01
CA MET A 206 -5.65 -5.24 -11.85
C MET A 206 -5.98 -5.52 -10.38
N VAL A 207 -7.06 -4.92 -9.87
CA VAL A 207 -7.66 -5.24 -8.57
C VAL A 207 -9.10 -5.68 -8.79
N SER A 208 -9.45 -6.87 -8.28
CA SER A 208 -10.78 -7.48 -8.43
C SER A 208 -11.14 -8.30 -7.20
N GLY A 209 -12.39 -8.71 -7.09
CA GLY A 209 -12.90 -9.58 -6.02
C GLY A 209 -14.02 -8.98 -5.18
N ALA A 210 -14.56 -7.83 -5.60
CA ALA A 210 -15.72 -7.25 -4.92
C ALA A 210 -17.01 -8.05 -5.19
N THR A 211 -17.17 -8.58 -6.41
CA THR A 211 -18.31 -9.41 -6.82
C THR A 211 -17.89 -10.73 -7.45
N HIS A 212 -16.63 -10.87 -7.87
CA HIS A 212 -16.08 -12.11 -8.43
C HIS A 212 -15.45 -12.97 -7.33
N THR A 213 -15.54 -14.27 -7.49
CA THR A 213 -14.85 -15.23 -6.61
C THR A 213 -13.33 -15.19 -6.85
N THR A 214 -12.56 -15.71 -5.89
CA THR A 214 -11.11 -15.87 -6.02
C THR A 214 -10.75 -16.65 -7.31
N ALA A 215 -11.49 -17.71 -7.61
CA ALA A 215 -11.26 -18.52 -8.82
C ALA A 215 -11.50 -17.73 -10.12
N GLU A 216 -12.52 -16.89 -10.18
CA GLU A 216 -12.84 -16.06 -11.34
C GLU A 216 -11.80 -14.96 -11.54
N THR A 217 -11.23 -14.44 -10.47
CA THR A 217 -10.17 -13.42 -10.52
C THR A 217 -8.82 -14.02 -10.90
N ILE A 218 -8.42 -15.14 -10.28
CA ILE A 218 -7.06 -15.69 -10.45
C ILE A 218 -6.93 -16.53 -11.73
N ARG A 219 -7.99 -17.23 -12.17
CA ARG A 219 -7.95 -18.11 -13.35
C ARG A 219 -7.48 -17.40 -14.63
N PRO A 220 -7.96 -16.19 -14.98
CA PRO A 220 -7.43 -15.44 -16.13
C PRO A 220 -5.93 -15.16 -15.99
N ALA A 221 -5.46 -14.75 -14.83
CA ALA A 221 -4.05 -14.47 -14.57
C ALA A 221 -3.17 -15.72 -14.79
N PHE A 222 -3.54 -16.87 -14.26
CA PHE A 222 -2.84 -18.12 -14.50
C PHE A 222 -2.82 -18.55 -15.97
N GLN A 223 -3.88 -18.27 -16.70
CA GLN A 223 -4.01 -18.66 -18.09
C GLN A 223 -3.25 -17.74 -19.05
N ILE A 224 -3.15 -16.46 -18.74
CA ILE A 224 -2.66 -15.40 -19.61
C ILE A 224 -1.29 -14.93 -19.18
N ILE A 225 -1.15 -14.42 -17.97
CA ILE A 225 0.10 -13.81 -17.45
C ILE A 225 1.09 -14.90 -17.05
N LYS A 226 0.62 -15.95 -16.36
CA LYS A 226 1.42 -17.05 -15.81
C LYS A 226 2.36 -16.59 -14.70
N ALA A 227 3.23 -17.50 -14.22
CA ALA A 227 4.27 -17.19 -13.27
C ALA A 227 5.45 -16.47 -13.93
N ALA A 228 6.18 -15.67 -13.17
CA ALA A 228 7.41 -15.02 -13.62
C ALA A 228 8.46 -16.07 -14.00
N PRO A 229 9.39 -15.77 -14.93
CA PRO A 229 10.49 -16.68 -15.27
C PRO A 229 11.29 -17.07 -14.01
N GLY A 230 11.53 -18.37 -13.84
CA GLY A 230 12.23 -18.91 -12.67
C GLY A 230 11.36 -19.14 -11.44
N THR A 231 10.09 -18.74 -11.44
CA THR A 231 9.13 -18.99 -10.37
C THR A 231 8.30 -20.22 -10.71
N SER A 232 8.35 -21.25 -9.88
CA SER A 232 7.60 -22.48 -10.07
C SER A 232 6.27 -22.49 -9.34
N LEU A 233 6.07 -21.58 -8.36
CA LEU A 233 4.92 -21.51 -7.49
C LEU A 233 4.38 -20.08 -7.42
N VAL A 234 3.06 -19.94 -7.58
CA VAL A 234 2.35 -18.69 -7.29
C VAL A 234 1.81 -18.77 -5.87
N SER A 235 2.11 -17.78 -5.06
CA SER A 235 1.62 -17.66 -3.68
C SER A 235 0.94 -16.32 -3.45
N SER A 236 0.30 -16.21 -2.29
CA SER A 236 -0.38 -14.99 -1.86
C SER A 236 0.22 -14.45 -0.57
N ALA A 237 0.12 -13.14 -0.36
CA ALA A 237 0.58 -12.48 0.85
C ALA A 237 -0.43 -11.45 1.34
N PHE A 238 -0.57 -11.35 2.67
CA PHE A 238 -1.25 -10.24 3.34
C PHE A 238 -0.23 -9.32 4.00
N LEU A 239 -0.41 -8.03 3.84
CA LEU A 239 0.21 -7.01 4.65
C LEU A 239 -0.71 -6.74 5.85
N MET A 240 -0.32 -7.23 7.01
CA MET A 240 -1.09 -7.12 8.25
C MET A 240 -0.63 -5.89 9.03
N LEU A 241 -1.46 -4.87 9.06
CA LEU A 241 -1.21 -3.63 9.80
C LEU A 241 -1.73 -3.82 11.23
N LEU A 242 -0.84 -4.23 12.14
CA LEU A 242 -1.13 -4.36 13.56
C LEU A 242 -0.91 -3.01 14.27
N PRO A 243 -1.42 -2.80 15.50
CA PRO A 243 -1.37 -1.49 16.14
C PRO A 243 0.02 -0.85 16.25
N ASP A 244 1.07 -1.67 16.33
CA ASP A 244 2.46 -1.24 16.59
C ASP A 244 3.48 -1.69 15.53
N HIS A 245 3.07 -2.53 14.56
CA HIS A 245 3.97 -3.02 13.51
C HIS A 245 3.20 -3.56 12.29
N VAL A 246 3.94 -3.80 11.20
CA VAL A 246 3.42 -4.41 9.97
C VAL A 246 4.06 -5.78 9.78
N LEU A 247 3.25 -6.79 9.48
CA LEU A 247 3.70 -8.14 9.16
C LEU A 247 3.30 -8.53 7.74
N VAL A 248 4.13 -9.35 7.11
CA VAL A 248 3.79 -10.06 5.87
C VAL A 248 3.48 -11.51 6.21
N LEU A 249 2.25 -11.94 5.95
CA LEU A 249 1.81 -13.32 6.14
C LEU A 249 1.57 -13.98 4.78
N ALA A 250 2.17 -15.14 4.55
CA ALA A 250 2.03 -15.94 3.32
C ALA A 250 2.22 -17.45 3.59
N ASP A 251 1.60 -18.33 2.84
CA ASP A 251 0.53 -18.14 1.86
C ASP A 251 -0.82 -18.01 2.55
N CYS A 252 -1.72 -17.20 2.02
CA CYS A 252 -3.01 -16.95 2.66
C CYS A 252 -4.23 -17.36 1.82
N ALA A 253 -4.06 -17.75 0.52
CA ALA A 253 -5.22 -18.04 -0.32
C ALA A 253 -5.00 -18.96 -1.53
N VAL A 254 -3.78 -19.35 -1.87
CA VAL A 254 -3.48 -20.06 -3.13
C VAL A 254 -3.02 -21.49 -2.88
N VAL A 255 -2.07 -21.71 -1.99
CA VAL A 255 -1.46 -23.03 -1.73
C VAL A 255 -2.03 -23.64 -0.46
N ILE A 256 -2.85 -24.71 -0.59
CA ILE A 256 -3.59 -25.28 0.55
C ILE A 256 -2.69 -26.12 1.46
N SER A 257 -1.74 -26.89 0.90
CA SER A 257 -0.87 -27.81 1.65
C SER A 257 0.52 -27.83 1.01
N PRO A 258 1.35 -26.82 1.30
CA PRO A 258 2.66 -26.72 0.69
C PRO A 258 3.61 -27.80 1.24
N THR A 259 4.45 -28.33 0.36
CA THR A 259 5.64 -29.13 0.73
C THR A 259 6.70 -28.24 1.37
N ALA A 260 7.75 -28.84 1.94
CA ALA A 260 8.86 -28.08 2.52
C ALA A 260 9.56 -27.16 1.49
N ASP A 261 9.76 -27.66 0.26
CA ASP A 261 10.35 -26.88 -0.83
C ASP A 261 9.45 -25.73 -1.29
N GLU A 262 8.15 -25.96 -1.35
CA GLU A 262 7.17 -24.91 -1.67
C GLU A 262 7.10 -23.85 -0.57
N LEU A 263 7.15 -24.23 0.72
CA LEU A 263 7.24 -23.28 1.83
C LEU A 263 8.50 -22.42 1.74
N ALA A 264 9.63 -22.99 1.37
CA ALA A 264 10.85 -22.23 1.18
C ALA A 264 10.73 -21.20 0.04
N GLN A 265 10.09 -21.57 -1.09
CA GLN A 265 9.82 -20.64 -2.20
C GLN A 265 8.83 -19.53 -1.78
N ILE A 266 7.77 -19.86 -1.05
CA ILE A 266 6.82 -18.90 -0.50
C ILE A 266 7.56 -17.89 0.39
N ALA A 267 8.43 -18.36 1.29
CA ALA A 267 9.19 -17.50 2.19
C ALA A 267 10.11 -16.52 1.44
N VAL A 268 10.82 -16.98 0.41
CA VAL A 268 11.70 -16.13 -0.41
C VAL A 268 10.90 -15.07 -1.16
N SER A 269 9.82 -15.46 -1.84
CA SER A 269 8.96 -14.54 -2.58
C SER A 269 8.28 -13.51 -1.67
N SER A 270 7.86 -13.94 -0.47
CA SER A 270 7.22 -13.04 0.51
C SER A 270 8.21 -12.06 1.13
N ALA A 271 9.48 -12.45 1.30
CA ALA A 271 10.53 -11.55 1.78
C ALA A 271 10.81 -10.41 0.77
N GLU A 272 10.66 -10.67 -0.53
CA GLU A 272 10.74 -9.61 -1.56
C GLU A 272 9.56 -8.64 -1.48
N THR A 273 8.36 -9.15 -1.18
CA THR A 273 7.17 -8.30 -0.97
C THR A 273 7.28 -7.44 0.29
N ALA A 274 8.02 -7.91 1.32
CA ALA A 274 8.22 -7.22 2.59
C ALA A 274 9.25 -6.07 2.54
N ARG A 275 10.03 -5.96 1.47
CA ARG A 275 11.04 -4.89 1.26
C ARG A 275 10.45 -3.65 0.61
#